data_19df4caefc7002492e2d084984b99749
#
_entry.id   19df4caefc7002492e2d084984b99749
#
_cell.length_a   1.000
_cell.length_b   1.000
_cell.length_c   1.000
_cell.angle_alpha   90.00
_cell.angle_beta   90.00
_cell.angle_gamma   90.00
#
_symmetry.space_group_name_H-M   'P 1'
#
loop_
_entity.id
_entity.type
_entity.pdbx_description
1 polymer ?
#
loop_
_entity_poly.entity_id
_entity_poly.type
_entity_poly.pdbx_seq_one_letter_code
_entity_poly.pdbx_strand_id
1 'polypeptide(L)'
;MKNRKLLPISIAVVLVLACLLYFVLPPGPDNPSGAPEAHEDRTPTCAVEKQAVVSDPQTITVKPGERIQAAIDRARPGDTVLILPGTYNEGVVVKRNNITLRGQLDGTTRPILDGQKQIGNGVIACGDHFVVENLHVKNYQANGVLTNGPDDVVMRNIFAEDTGEYGLFPVHSKNVLMENNVVTGASDAALYVGQSENAVLRHNEAYGNVTGLEIENTSNALAENNYLHDNTSGLLVFVLPDLARKESSHNKAINNRIIGNNLENFGKPGSIVSMVPPGVGMVLLGPDYTQVTGNEIRDNRSAAIALVSLHTLFSDRATFDVGTEPENNRIYSNMFAHNAYDPHPAAKEFGFPAADIIWDGSGANNTFDQPGATSFPPTLPDSTWSPLAMNAYGKLLGILRKFL
;
A
#
# COMPACT_ATOMS: atom_id res chain seq x y z
N MET A 1 19.40 -62.86 27.97
CA MET A 1 18.20 -62.01 27.92
C MET A 1 18.66 -60.60 27.73
N LYS A 2 18.58 -60.04 26.51
CA LYS A 2 19.01 -58.69 26.16
C LYS A 2 17.79 -57.81 25.95
N ASN A 3 17.55 -56.86 26.86
CA ASN A 3 16.53 -55.85 26.72
C ASN A 3 17.00 -54.79 25.67
N ARG A 4 16.39 -54.75 24.51
CA ARG A 4 16.50 -53.66 23.56
C ARG A 4 15.54 -52.54 23.98
N LYS A 5 16.10 -51.39 24.34
CA LYS A 5 15.34 -50.14 24.49
C LYS A 5 14.92 -49.65 23.11
N LEU A 6 13.63 -49.63 22.84
CA LEU A 6 13.04 -48.96 21.68
C LEU A 6 13.08 -47.45 21.93
N LEU A 7 13.68 -46.71 21.01
CA LEU A 7 13.74 -45.26 21.00
C LEU A 7 12.33 -44.71 20.66
N PRO A 8 11.90 -43.60 21.24
CA PRO A 8 10.58 -43.03 20.97
C PRO A 8 10.61 -42.19 19.68
N ILE A 9 10.39 -42.85 18.53
CA ILE A 9 10.15 -42.16 17.20
C ILE A 9 8.69 -41.70 17.09
N SER A 10 7.87 -41.89 18.12
CA SER A 10 6.40 -41.83 18.00
C SER A 10 5.75 -40.49 18.30
N ILE A 11 6.45 -39.50 18.83
CA ILE A 11 5.78 -38.22 19.19
C ILE A 11 5.79 -37.21 18.07
N ALA A 12 6.85 -37.12 17.27
CA ALA A 12 6.91 -36.18 16.14
C ALA A 12 5.99 -36.60 14.98
N VAL A 13 5.85 -37.90 14.73
CA VAL A 13 4.97 -38.45 13.67
C VAL A 13 3.49 -38.34 14.06
N VAL A 14 3.15 -38.45 15.35
CA VAL A 14 1.76 -38.32 15.84
C VAL A 14 1.29 -36.85 15.81
N LEU A 15 2.18 -35.89 16.08
CA LEU A 15 1.85 -34.46 15.98
C LEU A 15 1.64 -34.01 14.52
N VAL A 16 2.39 -34.54 13.57
CA VAL A 16 2.19 -34.28 12.13
C VAL A 16 0.88 -34.90 11.63
N LEU A 17 0.52 -36.11 12.10
CA LEU A 17 -0.75 -36.76 11.74
C LEU A 17 -1.98 -36.13 12.44
N ALA A 18 -1.84 -35.55 13.62
CA ALA A 18 -2.94 -34.85 14.29
C ALA A 18 -3.24 -33.48 13.64
N CYS A 19 -2.25 -32.81 13.04
CA CYS A 19 -2.48 -31.62 12.22
C CYS A 19 -3.17 -31.96 10.88
N LEU A 20 -2.91 -33.14 10.30
CA LEU A 20 -3.51 -33.56 9.04
C LEU A 20 -5.00 -33.93 9.15
N LEU A 21 -5.53 -34.21 10.36
CA LEU A 21 -6.94 -34.58 10.56
C LEU A 21 -7.85 -33.38 10.91
N TYR A 22 -7.30 -32.18 11.09
CA TYR A 22 -8.10 -31.02 11.48
C TYR A 22 -8.47 -30.08 10.31
N PHE A 23 -7.93 -30.28 9.12
CA PHE A 23 -8.17 -29.42 7.96
C PHE A 23 -8.66 -30.21 6.74
N VAL A 24 -9.88 -30.75 6.83
CA VAL A 24 -10.70 -30.91 5.62
C VAL A 24 -11.45 -29.60 5.47
N LEU A 25 -10.89 -28.69 4.68
CA LEU A 25 -11.58 -27.48 4.29
C LEU A 25 -12.79 -27.83 3.43
N PRO A 26 -13.96 -27.23 3.65
CA PRO A 26 -15.01 -27.25 2.65
C PRO A 26 -14.49 -26.56 1.38
N PRO A 27 -14.93 -26.95 0.18
CA PRO A 27 -14.62 -26.22 -1.03
C PRO A 27 -15.07 -24.78 -0.84
N GLY A 28 -14.17 -23.82 -1.14
CA GLY A 28 -14.50 -22.40 -1.14
C GLY A 28 -15.72 -22.12 -2.00
N PRO A 29 -16.46 -21.04 -1.76
CA PRO A 29 -17.64 -20.74 -2.54
C PRO A 29 -17.25 -20.68 -4.02
N ASP A 30 -18.03 -21.40 -4.87
CA ASP A 30 -17.92 -21.38 -6.31
C ASP A 30 -17.91 -19.90 -6.78
N ASN A 31 -16.74 -19.44 -7.19
CA ASN A 31 -16.59 -18.12 -7.76
C ASN A 31 -17.13 -18.19 -9.19
N PRO A 32 -18.23 -17.50 -9.53
CA PRO A 32 -18.67 -17.44 -10.91
C PRO A 32 -17.55 -16.77 -11.72
N SER A 33 -17.06 -17.48 -12.71
CA SER A 33 -16.01 -17.14 -13.66
C SER A 33 -15.88 -15.63 -13.98
N GLY A 34 -15.06 -14.96 -13.21
CA GLY A 34 -14.64 -13.59 -13.39
C GLY A 34 -13.41 -13.42 -12.53
N ALA A 35 -12.22 -13.63 -13.10
CA ALA A 35 -11.03 -13.05 -12.49
C ALA A 35 -11.34 -11.55 -12.24
N PRO A 36 -10.99 -10.97 -11.06
CA PRO A 36 -11.14 -9.55 -10.87
C PRO A 36 -10.44 -8.89 -12.05
N GLU A 37 -11.18 -8.05 -12.78
CA GLU A 37 -10.59 -7.28 -13.88
C GLU A 37 -9.37 -6.60 -13.27
N ALA A 38 -8.19 -6.94 -13.77
CA ALA A 38 -6.98 -6.20 -13.49
C ALA A 38 -7.38 -4.74 -13.66
N HIS A 39 -6.92 -3.88 -12.75
CA HIS A 39 -7.16 -2.45 -12.86
C HIS A 39 -6.81 -2.05 -14.28
N GLU A 40 -7.81 -2.07 -15.19
CA GLU A 40 -7.67 -1.32 -16.42
C GLU A 40 -7.28 0.07 -15.95
N ASP A 41 -6.23 0.61 -16.52
CA ASP A 41 -5.70 1.93 -16.23
C ASP A 41 -6.81 2.98 -16.45
N ARG A 42 -7.75 3.05 -15.49
CA ARG A 42 -8.87 4.00 -15.47
C ARG A 42 -8.41 5.40 -15.08
N THR A 43 -7.07 5.55 -14.91
CA THR A 43 -6.52 6.86 -14.65
C THR A 43 -6.78 7.77 -15.85
N PRO A 44 -7.41 8.93 -15.64
CA PRO A 44 -7.66 9.85 -16.73
C PRO A 44 -6.37 10.16 -17.47
N THR A 45 -6.35 9.89 -18.78
CA THR A 45 -5.20 10.25 -19.61
C THR A 45 -5.08 11.78 -19.67
N CYS A 46 -3.91 12.26 -19.32
CA CYS A 46 -3.60 13.69 -19.35
C CYS A 46 -2.43 13.90 -20.29
N ALA A 47 -2.59 14.69 -21.32
CA ALA A 47 -1.53 15.01 -22.27
C ALA A 47 -0.84 16.31 -21.87
N VAL A 48 0.49 16.25 -21.74
CA VAL A 48 1.32 17.43 -21.41
C VAL A 48 1.27 18.47 -22.53
N GLU A 49 1.00 19.72 -22.17
CA GLU A 49 1.11 20.87 -23.07
C GLU A 49 2.54 21.38 -23.06
N LYS A 50 3.28 21.18 -24.16
CA LYS A 50 4.66 21.65 -24.30
C LYS A 50 4.68 23.17 -24.46
N GLN A 51 5.25 23.86 -23.50
CA GLN A 51 5.49 25.31 -23.54
C GLN A 51 6.93 25.61 -23.10
N ALA A 52 7.47 26.73 -23.58
CA ALA A 52 8.78 27.18 -23.15
C ALA A 52 8.76 27.64 -21.69
N VAL A 53 9.79 27.30 -20.94
CA VAL A 53 9.99 27.79 -19.56
C VAL A 53 10.20 29.31 -19.59
N VAL A 54 9.47 30.01 -18.73
CA VAL A 54 9.59 31.48 -18.62
C VAL A 54 10.77 31.88 -17.73
N SER A 55 11.44 32.95 -18.09
CA SER A 55 12.57 33.49 -17.34
C SER A 55 12.16 34.23 -16.06
N ASP A 56 10.87 34.57 -15.92
CA ASP A 56 10.33 35.36 -14.81
C ASP A 56 9.01 34.73 -14.30
N PRO A 57 9.09 33.75 -13.35
CA PRO A 57 7.91 33.11 -12.79
C PRO A 57 6.99 34.08 -12.07
N GLN A 58 5.68 33.97 -12.32
CA GLN A 58 4.66 34.83 -11.73
C GLN A 58 3.84 34.06 -10.69
N THR A 59 3.22 34.81 -9.77
CA THR A 59 2.20 34.30 -8.87
C THR A 59 0.83 34.78 -9.34
N ILE A 60 -0.03 33.82 -9.74
CA ILE A 60 -1.40 34.09 -10.13
C ILE A 60 -2.30 33.81 -8.94
N THR A 61 -2.87 34.85 -8.34
CA THR A 61 -3.71 34.73 -7.17
C THR A 61 -5.16 34.44 -7.56
N VAL A 62 -5.78 33.47 -6.86
CA VAL A 62 -7.18 33.10 -7.02
C VAL A 62 -7.93 33.46 -5.73
N LYS A 63 -8.94 34.32 -5.85
CA LYS A 63 -9.78 34.76 -4.73
C LYS A 63 -11.07 33.92 -4.66
N PRO A 64 -11.73 33.85 -3.47
CA PRO A 64 -13.03 33.25 -3.36
C PRO A 64 -14.03 33.79 -4.41
N GLY A 65 -14.73 32.86 -5.09
CA GLY A 65 -15.61 33.17 -6.20
C GLY A 65 -14.95 33.19 -7.58
N GLU A 66 -13.63 33.17 -7.67
CA GLU A 66 -12.89 32.97 -8.91
C GLU A 66 -12.64 31.48 -9.17
N ARG A 67 -12.37 31.10 -10.40
CA ARG A 67 -12.09 29.72 -10.79
C ARG A 67 -10.59 29.43 -10.77
N ILE A 68 -10.19 28.36 -10.05
CA ILE A 68 -8.79 27.91 -10.01
C ILE A 68 -8.36 27.44 -11.40
N GLN A 69 -9.22 26.70 -12.15
CA GLN A 69 -8.89 26.25 -13.50
C GLN A 69 -8.57 27.42 -14.42
N ALA A 70 -9.28 28.54 -14.31
CA ALA A 70 -9.00 29.71 -15.14
C ALA A 70 -7.63 30.36 -14.83
N ALA A 71 -7.13 30.23 -13.62
CA ALA A 71 -5.77 30.64 -13.27
C ALA A 71 -4.73 29.66 -13.80
N ILE A 72 -4.97 28.33 -13.68
CA ILE A 72 -4.12 27.27 -14.22
C ILE A 72 -3.98 27.43 -15.74
N ASP A 73 -5.08 27.75 -16.47
CA ASP A 73 -5.08 27.92 -17.94
C ASP A 73 -4.20 29.09 -18.39
N ARG A 74 -3.99 30.09 -17.52
CA ARG A 74 -3.11 31.23 -17.80
C ARG A 74 -1.67 31.02 -17.33
N ALA A 75 -1.46 30.08 -16.38
CA ALA A 75 -0.14 29.83 -15.80
C ALA A 75 0.83 29.29 -16.86
N ARG A 76 2.06 29.70 -16.82
CA ARG A 76 3.16 29.25 -17.66
C ARG A 76 4.11 28.38 -16.85
N PRO A 77 4.92 27.53 -17.47
CA PRO A 77 5.93 26.74 -16.75
C PRO A 77 6.80 27.60 -15.83
N GLY A 78 6.79 27.32 -14.54
CA GLY A 78 7.47 28.07 -13.47
C GLY A 78 6.51 28.89 -12.59
N ASP A 79 5.30 29.16 -13.05
CA ASP A 79 4.35 29.99 -12.30
C ASP A 79 3.76 29.25 -11.08
N THR A 80 3.35 30.04 -10.09
CA THR A 80 2.60 29.59 -8.92
C THR A 80 1.15 30.06 -9.03
N VAL A 81 0.19 29.13 -8.89
CA VAL A 81 -1.22 29.45 -8.69
C VAL A 81 -1.48 29.47 -7.19
N LEU A 82 -1.65 30.66 -6.61
CA LEU A 82 -1.89 30.88 -5.19
C LEU A 82 -3.39 30.98 -4.91
N ILE A 83 -3.93 30.01 -4.18
CA ILE A 83 -5.34 29.92 -3.83
C ILE A 83 -5.55 30.54 -2.46
N LEU A 84 -6.34 31.62 -2.37
CA LEU A 84 -6.66 32.27 -1.11
C LEU A 84 -7.67 31.46 -0.29
N PRO A 85 -7.74 31.68 1.05
CA PRO A 85 -8.73 31.01 1.90
C PRO A 85 -10.15 31.16 1.37
N GLY A 86 -10.87 30.06 1.27
CA GLY A 86 -12.22 29.97 0.72
C GLY A 86 -12.58 28.55 0.32
N THR A 87 -13.81 28.34 -0.17
CA THR A 87 -14.28 27.06 -0.73
C THR A 87 -14.48 27.18 -2.23
N TYR A 88 -13.93 26.24 -2.96
CA TYR A 88 -13.93 26.17 -4.43
C TYR A 88 -14.55 24.84 -4.86
N ASN A 89 -15.70 24.92 -5.54
CA ASN A 89 -16.45 23.76 -5.96
C ASN A 89 -16.08 23.40 -7.41
N GLU A 90 -14.87 22.90 -7.61
CA GLU A 90 -14.39 22.50 -8.93
C GLU A 90 -13.34 21.39 -8.82
N GLY A 91 -13.17 20.62 -9.91
CA GLY A 91 -11.99 19.82 -10.13
C GLY A 91 -11.08 20.54 -11.13
N VAL A 92 -9.77 20.37 -10.99
CA VAL A 92 -8.79 21.09 -11.82
C VAL A 92 -7.82 20.13 -12.50
N VAL A 93 -7.37 20.54 -13.70
CA VAL A 93 -6.41 19.77 -14.51
C VAL A 93 -5.19 20.63 -14.82
N VAL A 94 -4.00 20.14 -14.44
CA VAL A 94 -2.71 20.79 -14.66
C VAL A 94 -1.91 20.02 -15.70
N LYS A 95 -1.80 20.57 -16.91
CA LYS A 95 -1.16 19.92 -18.07
C LYS A 95 0.25 20.44 -18.36
N ARG A 96 0.70 21.47 -17.67
CA ARG A 96 1.99 22.12 -17.92
C ARG A 96 3.02 21.73 -16.88
N ASN A 97 4.27 21.66 -17.31
CA ASN A 97 5.39 21.41 -16.42
C ASN A 97 5.68 22.59 -15.50
N ASN A 98 6.34 22.32 -14.36
CA ASN A 98 6.80 23.33 -13.42
C ASN A 98 5.68 24.22 -12.85
N ILE A 99 4.51 23.68 -12.60
CA ILE A 99 3.41 24.42 -11.95
C ILE A 99 3.36 24.10 -10.46
N THR A 100 3.28 25.17 -9.66
CA THR A 100 2.97 25.05 -8.23
C THR A 100 1.52 25.45 -7.98
N LEU A 101 0.73 24.53 -7.42
CA LEU A 101 -0.62 24.78 -6.93
C LEU A 101 -0.54 24.90 -5.40
N ARG A 102 -0.66 26.12 -4.88
CA ARG A 102 -0.43 26.43 -3.47
C ARG A 102 -1.63 27.09 -2.80
N GLY A 103 -2.10 26.49 -1.70
CA GLY A 103 -3.04 27.16 -0.81
C GLY A 103 -2.33 28.18 0.08
N GLN A 104 -2.92 29.37 0.23
CA GLN A 104 -2.53 30.31 1.26
C GLN A 104 -3.16 29.87 2.59
N LEU A 105 -2.33 29.66 3.59
CA LEU A 105 -2.83 29.34 4.94
C LEU A 105 -3.33 30.60 5.65
N ASP A 106 -4.44 30.46 6.39
CA ASP A 106 -4.88 31.40 7.40
C ASP A 106 -4.79 30.72 8.77
N GLY A 107 -3.69 30.96 9.48
CA GLY A 107 -3.29 30.14 10.61
C GLY A 107 -3.06 28.67 10.16
N THR A 108 -3.87 27.76 10.65
CA THR A 108 -3.86 26.34 10.23
C THR A 108 -4.91 26.01 9.17
N THR A 109 -5.77 26.97 8.80
CA THR A 109 -6.87 26.77 7.84
C THR A 109 -6.33 26.80 6.41
N ARG A 110 -6.70 25.77 5.62
CA ARG A 110 -6.37 25.63 4.20
C ARG A 110 -7.53 26.08 3.33
N PRO A 111 -7.29 26.59 2.11
CA PRO A 111 -8.34 26.67 1.10
C PRO A 111 -8.94 25.29 0.83
N ILE A 112 -10.24 25.24 0.59
CA ILE A 112 -11.00 24.00 0.41
C ILE A 112 -11.36 23.82 -1.05
N LEU A 113 -10.94 22.71 -1.65
CA LEU A 113 -11.46 22.17 -2.89
C LEU A 113 -12.53 21.15 -2.53
N ASP A 114 -13.79 21.41 -2.86
CA ASP A 114 -14.93 20.56 -2.47
C ASP A 114 -15.64 20.03 -3.72
N GLY A 115 -15.54 18.72 -3.95
CA GLY A 115 -16.20 18.03 -5.06
C GLY A 115 -17.70 17.80 -4.85
N GLN A 116 -18.24 18.12 -3.68
CA GLN A 116 -19.67 18.00 -3.33
C GLN A 116 -20.25 16.59 -3.59
N LYS A 117 -19.41 15.56 -3.64
CA LYS A 117 -19.74 14.19 -4.06
C LYS A 117 -20.36 14.10 -5.47
N GLN A 118 -20.02 15.06 -6.34
CA GLN A 118 -20.50 15.15 -7.72
C GLN A 118 -19.37 15.20 -8.75
N ILE A 119 -18.18 15.61 -8.33
CA ILE A 119 -17.00 15.75 -9.19
C ILE A 119 -16.09 14.52 -8.97
N GLY A 120 -15.58 13.96 -10.05
CA GLY A 120 -14.75 12.75 -9.99
C GLY A 120 -13.42 12.97 -9.27
N ASN A 121 -12.62 13.93 -9.72
CA ASN A 121 -11.27 14.17 -9.19
C ASN A 121 -11.09 15.62 -8.74
N GLY A 122 -10.33 15.82 -7.66
CA GLY A 122 -10.02 17.17 -7.16
C GLY A 122 -8.93 17.84 -7.99
N VAL A 123 -7.77 17.24 -8.05
CA VAL A 123 -6.65 17.72 -8.86
C VAL A 123 -6.15 16.58 -9.75
N ILE A 124 -6.01 16.83 -11.04
CA ILE A 124 -5.32 15.94 -11.99
C ILE A 124 -4.10 16.69 -12.52
N ALA A 125 -2.91 16.09 -12.44
CA ALA A 125 -1.71 16.68 -13.03
C ALA A 125 -0.91 15.65 -13.85
N CYS A 126 -0.32 16.10 -14.96
CA CYS A 126 0.54 15.30 -15.82
C CYS A 126 1.82 16.02 -16.28
N GLY A 127 2.00 17.26 -15.87
CA GLY A 127 3.24 18.02 -16.15
C GLY A 127 4.31 17.71 -15.11
N ASP A 128 5.57 17.56 -15.54
CA ASP A 128 6.72 17.35 -14.68
C ASP A 128 6.96 18.50 -13.72
N HIS A 129 7.66 18.20 -12.60
CA HIS A 129 7.97 19.17 -11.55
C HIS A 129 6.71 19.83 -10.96
N PHE A 130 5.66 19.02 -10.79
CA PHE A 130 4.40 19.51 -10.22
C PHE A 130 4.46 19.53 -8.69
N VAL A 131 4.07 20.66 -8.12
CA VAL A 131 3.95 20.84 -6.67
C VAL A 131 2.50 21.16 -6.32
N VAL A 132 1.92 20.42 -5.38
CA VAL A 132 0.64 20.75 -4.76
C VAL A 132 0.79 20.77 -3.25
N GLU A 133 0.34 21.86 -2.62
CA GLU A 133 0.55 22.05 -1.19
C GLU A 133 -0.49 22.92 -0.51
N ASN A 134 -0.65 22.69 0.81
CA ASN A 134 -1.48 23.52 1.69
C ASN A 134 -2.96 23.58 1.29
N LEU A 135 -3.54 22.47 0.87
CA LEU A 135 -4.94 22.38 0.45
C LEU A 135 -5.74 21.43 1.35
N HIS A 136 -7.03 21.72 1.50
CA HIS A 136 -8.02 20.75 1.96
C HIS A 136 -8.83 20.29 0.74
N VAL A 137 -8.73 19.02 0.39
CA VAL A 137 -9.37 18.42 -0.79
C VAL A 137 -10.40 17.42 -0.32
N LYS A 138 -11.69 17.62 -0.62
CA LYS A 138 -12.72 16.75 -0.05
C LYS A 138 -13.92 16.48 -0.95
N ASN A 139 -14.67 15.42 -0.60
CA ASN A 139 -15.95 15.05 -1.23
C ASN A 139 -15.86 14.83 -2.75
N TYR A 140 -14.76 14.22 -3.23
CA TYR A 140 -14.65 13.79 -4.62
C TYR A 140 -15.12 12.33 -4.76
N GLN A 141 -15.52 11.92 -5.99
CA GLN A 141 -16.06 10.58 -6.21
C GLN A 141 -14.98 9.53 -6.48
N ALA A 142 -13.79 9.95 -6.95
CA ALA A 142 -12.69 9.05 -7.27
C ALA A 142 -11.41 9.44 -6.52
N ASN A 143 -10.74 10.54 -6.87
CA ASN A 143 -9.45 10.87 -6.29
C ASN A 143 -9.38 12.28 -5.75
N GLY A 144 -8.68 12.46 -4.64
CA GLY A 144 -8.34 13.79 -4.13
C GLY A 144 -7.32 14.49 -5.03
N VAL A 145 -6.09 13.95 -5.09
CA VAL A 145 -5.03 14.42 -5.98
C VAL A 145 -4.47 13.24 -6.76
N LEU A 146 -4.63 13.28 -8.06
CA LEU A 146 -4.11 12.29 -9.01
C LEU A 146 -2.99 12.92 -9.83
N THR A 147 -1.84 12.23 -9.92
CA THR A 147 -0.85 12.53 -10.97
C THR A 147 -0.59 11.29 -11.81
N ASN A 148 -0.61 11.43 -13.14
CA ASN A 148 -0.37 10.32 -14.05
C ASN A 148 0.75 10.68 -15.04
N GLY A 149 1.91 10.07 -14.85
CA GLY A 149 3.08 10.17 -15.71
C GLY A 149 4.07 11.30 -15.45
N PRO A 150 3.83 12.32 -14.57
CA PRO A 150 4.84 13.35 -14.33
C PRO A 150 5.99 12.83 -13.46
N ASP A 151 7.19 13.32 -13.74
CA ASP A 151 8.36 13.17 -12.88
C ASP A 151 8.50 14.38 -11.91
N ASP A 152 9.20 14.16 -10.78
CA ASP A 152 9.47 15.19 -9.75
C ASP A 152 8.19 15.80 -9.13
N VAL A 153 7.34 14.94 -8.58
CA VAL A 153 6.06 15.33 -7.97
C VAL A 153 6.21 15.58 -6.48
N VAL A 154 5.64 16.68 -5.99
CA VAL A 154 5.56 16.99 -4.55
C VAL A 154 4.11 17.21 -4.14
N MET A 155 3.64 16.40 -3.17
CA MET A 155 2.35 16.53 -2.51
C MET A 155 2.59 16.73 -1.00
N ARG A 156 2.35 17.91 -0.47
CA ARG A 156 2.65 18.16 0.94
C ARG A 156 1.63 19.03 1.65
N ASN A 157 1.50 18.78 2.97
CA ASN A 157 0.58 19.51 3.83
C ASN A 157 -0.85 19.59 3.28
N ILE A 158 -1.32 18.47 2.70
CA ILE A 158 -2.66 18.30 2.18
C ILE A 158 -3.51 17.60 3.23
N PHE A 159 -4.74 18.07 3.44
CA PHE A 159 -5.77 17.30 4.10
C PHE A 159 -6.73 16.79 3.03
N ALA A 160 -6.76 15.47 2.83
CA ALA A 160 -7.68 14.82 1.90
C ALA A 160 -8.74 14.05 2.69
N GLU A 161 -10.01 14.35 2.44
CA GLU A 161 -11.14 13.83 3.21
C GLU A 161 -12.27 13.37 2.28
N ASP A 162 -12.77 12.14 2.45
CA ASP A 162 -13.87 11.57 1.66
C ASP A 162 -13.64 11.73 0.15
N THR A 163 -12.51 11.31 -0.34
CA THR A 163 -12.07 11.51 -1.71
C THR A 163 -12.38 10.35 -2.66
N GLY A 164 -13.31 9.48 -2.28
CA GLY A 164 -13.72 8.33 -3.09
C GLY A 164 -12.74 7.17 -3.00
N GLU A 165 -12.05 6.82 -4.09
CA GLU A 165 -11.15 5.67 -4.12
C GLU A 165 -9.81 6.00 -3.46
N TYR A 166 -9.11 7.05 -3.93
CA TYR A 166 -7.77 7.42 -3.43
C TYR A 166 -7.71 8.85 -2.87
N GLY A 167 -6.97 9.00 -1.79
CA GLY A 167 -6.64 10.33 -1.28
C GLY A 167 -5.59 11.03 -2.13
N LEU A 168 -4.35 10.53 -2.10
CA LEU A 168 -3.22 11.00 -2.91
C LEU A 168 -2.71 9.84 -3.78
N PHE A 169 -2.72 10.02 -5.09
CA PHE A 169 -2.55 8.95 -6.07
C PHE A 169 -1.56 9.32 -7.19
N PRO A 170 -0.24 9.33 -6.95
CA PRO A 170 0.75 9.39 -8.01
C PRO A 170 0.95 8.01 -8.66
N VAL A 171 0.92 7.97 -9.98
CA VAL A 171 1.13 6.77 -10.79
C VAL A 171 2.01 7.07 -12.00
N HIS A 172 2.81 6.08 -12.46
CA HIS A 172 3.74 6.18 -13.59
C HIS A 172 4.76 7.33 -13.45
N SER A 173 5.23 7.59 -12.24
CA SER A 173 6.05 8.75 -11.91
C SER A 173 7.43 8.36 -11.41
N LYS A 174 8.39 9.29 -11.49
CA LYS A 174 9.69 9.20 -10.81
C LYS A 174 9.85 10.35 -9.85
N ASN A 175 10.61 10.09 -8.75
CA ASN A 175 10.94 11.09 -7.75
C ASN A 175 9.68 11.73 -7.11
N VAL A 176 8.84 10.91 -6.51
CA VAL A 176 7.63 11.35 -5.82
C VAL A 176 7.92 11.66 -4.37
N LEU A 177 7.49 12.81 -3.88
CA LEU A 177 7.52 13.17 -2.45
C LEU A 177 6.09 13.41 -1.94
N MET A 178 5.64 12.59 -0.99
CA MET A 178 4.43 12.83 -0.20
C MET A 178 4.81 13.04 1.26
N GLU A 179 4.63 14.24 1.77
CA GLU A 179 5.03 14.55 3.15
C GLU A 179 4.04 15.42 3.92
N ASN A 180 3.90 15.14 5.22
CA ASN A 180 3.05 15.92 6.14
C ASN A 180 1.59 16.01 5.69
N ASN A 181 1.08 14.98 5.03
CA ASN A 181 -0.32 14.92 4.60
C ASN A 181 -1.17 14.18 5.64
N VAL A 182 -2.44 14.50 5.68
CA VAL A 182 -3.45 13.79 6.47
C VAL A 182 -4.54 13.31 5.52
N VAL A 183 -4.88 12.02 5.56
CA VAL A 183 -5.86 11.43 4.62
C VAL A 183 -6.84 10.53 5.36
N THR A 184 -8.14 10.73 5.09
CA THR A 184 -9.21 9.92 5.68
C THR A 184 -10.38 9.71 4.73
N GLY A 185 -11.07 8.56 4.86
CA GLY A 185 -12.31 8.28 4.13
C GLY A 185 -12.12 7.78 2.70
N ALA A 186 -10.93 7.32 2.31
CA ALA A 186 -10.68 6.68 1.02
C ALA A 186 -11.16 5.22 1.03
N SER A 187 -11.91 4.81 0.00
CA SER A 187 -12.45 3.45 -0.12
C SER A 187 -11.50 2.45 -0.78
N ASP A 188 -10.29 2.89 -1.10
CA ASP A 188 -9.17 2.09 -1.55
C ASP A 188 -7.95 2.47 -0.71
N ALA A 189 -7.08 3.37 -1.16
CA ALA A 189 -5.91 3.76 -0.39
C ALA A 189 -5.90 5.26 -0.06
N ALA A 190 -5.50 5.57 1.19
CA ALA A 190 -5.25 6.95 1.58
C ALA A 190 -4.10 7.56 0.79
N LEU A 191 -2.94 6.92 0.88
CA LEU A 191 -1.70 7.27 0.20
C LEU A 191 -1.32 6.11 -0.71
N TYR A 192 -1.20 6.37 -1.98
CA TYR A 192 -0.82 5.36 -2.97
C TYR A 192 0.37 5.87 -3.80
N VAL A 193 1.27 5.00 -4.13
CA VAL A 193 2.26 5.20 -5.19
C VAL A 193 2.35 3.92 -6.02
N GLY A 194 2.07 4.02 -7.32
CA GLY A 194 2.04 2.84 -8.19
C GLY A 194 2.79 3.03 -9.49
N GLN A 195 3.33 1.90 -10.00
CA GLN A 195 4.05 1.81 -11.26
C GLN A 195 5.14 2.90 -11.42
N SER A 196 5.79 3.23 -10.29
CA SER A 196 6.65 4.39 -10.11
C SER A 196 8.07 4.00 -9.66
N GLU A 197 8.95 4.99 -9.52
CA GLU A 197 10.32 4.81 -9.08
C GLU A 197 10.79 5.97 -8.20
N ASN A 198 11.58 5.66 -7.15
CA ASN A 198 12.16 6.67 -6.25
C ASN A 198 11.09 7.52 -5.53
N ALA A 199 10.22 6.89 -4.77
CA ALA A 199 9.21 7.60 -4.00
C ALA A 199 9.60 7.75 -2.53
N VAL A 200 9.26 8.89 -1.91
CA VAL A 200 9.40 9.11 -0.47
C VAL A 200 8.04 9.51 0.10
N LEU A 201 7.52 8.68 1.02
CA LEU A 201 6.27 8.91 1.73
C LEU A 201 6.59 9.04 3.21
N ARG A 202 6.54 10.26 3.76
CA ARG A 202 7.01 10.48 5.13
C ARG A 202 6.15 11.45 5.93
N HIS A 203 6.10 11.21 7.25
CA HIS A 203 5.38 12.08 8.18
C HIS A 203 3.92 12.30 7.81
N ASN A 204 3.31 11.32 7.14
CA ASN A 204 1.89 11.35 6.81
C ASN A 204 1.07 10.66 7.88
N GLU A 205 -0.17 11.04 8.02
CA GLU A 205 -1.18 10.38 8.84
C GLU A 205 -2.32 9.88 7.95
N ALA A 206 -2.70 8.60 8.11
CA ALA A 206 -3.79 8.00 7.36
C ALA A 206 -4.68 7.18 8.30
N TYR A 207 -5.97 7.51 8.34
CA TYR A 207 -6.94 6.83 9.19
C TYR A 207 -8.34 6.80 8.57
N GLY A 208 -9.14 5.80 8.94
CA GLY A 208 -10.51 5.69 8.41
C GLY A 208 -10.59 5.30 6.94
N ASN A 209 -9.57 4.64 6.39
CA ASN A 209 -9.50 4.21 5.00
C ASN A 209 -9.55 2.68 4.89
N VAL A 210 -9.65 2.13 3.69
CA VAL A 210 -9.42 0.69 3.52
C VAL A 210 -7.94 0.41 3.70
N THR A 211 -7.05 1.05 2.96
CA THR A 211 -5.61 0.93 3.24
C THR A 211 -5.01 2.29 3.60
N GLY A 212 -4.09 2.29 4.57
CA GLY A 212 -3.41 3.52 4.97
C GLY A 212 -2.39 3.99 3.93
N LEU A 213 -1.56 3.08 3.43
CA LEU A 213 -0.51 3.37 2.46
C LEU A 213 -0.27 2.16 1.54
N GLU A 214 -0.17 2.40 0.23
CA GLU A 214 0.13 1.39 -0.78
C GLU A 214 1.33 1.74 -1.64
N ILE A 215 2.19 0.75 -1.86
CA ILE A 215 3.32 0.79 -2.78
C ILE A 215 3.12 -0.35 -3.77
N GLU A 216 2.57 -0.04 -4.95
CA GLU A 216 2.22 -1.02 -5.99
C GLU A 216 3.20 -0.98 -7.16
N ASN A 217 3.73 -2.13 -7.59
CA ASN A 217 4.63 -2.24 -8.75
C ASN A 217 5.66 -1.10 -8.83
N THR A 218 6.23 -0.73 -7.68
CA THR A 218 7.11 0.44 -7.53
C THR A 218 8.45 0.01 -6.97
N SER A 219 9.54 0.62 -7.43
CA SER A 219 10.89 0.35 -6.96
C SER A 219 11.50 1.56 -6.26
N ASN A 220 12.36 1.28 -5.25
CA ASN A 220 13.06 2.29 -4.45
C ASN A 220 12.12 3.26 -3.71
N ALA A 221 10.96 2.79 -3.25
CA ALA A 221 10.09 3.59 -2.40
C ALA A 221 10.53 3.52 -0.94
N LEU A 222 10.45 4.65 -0.24
CA LEU A 222 10.69 4.79 1.19
C LEU A 222 9.42 5.29 1.88
N ALA A 223 8.79 4.43 2.68
CA ALA A 223 7.74 4.82 3.61
C ALA A 223 8.35 4.97 5.01
N GLU A 224 8.48 6.20 5.51
CA GLU A 224 9.13 6.45 6.79
C GLU A 224 8.36 7.40 7.70
N ASN A 225 8.36 7.11 9.00
CA ASN A 225 7.77 7.97 10.02
C ASN A 225 6.29 8.33 9.75
N ASN A 226 5.53 7.45 9.08
CA ASN A 226 4.10 7.64 8.88
C ASN A 226 3.31 7.09 10.07
N TYR A 227 2.13 7.64 10.31
CA TYR A 227 1.17 7.16 11.29
C TYR A 227 -0.07 6.61 10.57
N LEU A 228 -0.17 5.28 10.52
CA LEU A 228 -1.22 4.55 9.81
C LEU A 228 -2.07 3.83 10.84
N HIS A 229 -3.29 4.30 11.09
CA HIS A 229 -4.12 3.80 12.18
C HIS A 229 -5.61 3.81 11.84
N ASP A 230 -6.36 2.96 12.51
CA ASP A 230 -7.81 2.89 12.32
C ASP A 230 -8.25 2.78 10.86
N ASN A 231 -7.46 2.06 10.03
CA ASN A 231 -7.83 1.63 8.68
C ASN A 231 -8.28 0.16 8.70
N THR A 232 -8.67 -0.40 7.57
CA THR A 232 -8.86 -1.85 7.45
C THR A 232 -7.52 -2.57 7.50
N SER A 233 -6.52 -2.06 6.75
CA SER A 233 -5.11 -2.50 6.80
C SER A 233 -4.18 -1.30 6.77
N GLY A 234 -2.97 -1.44 7.35
CA GLY A 234 -2.06 -0.30 7.51
C GLY A 234 -1.24 0.02 6.28
N LEU A 235 -0.28 -0.84 5.91
CA LEU A 235 0.67 -0.62 4.82
C LEU A 235 0.75 -1.84 3.91
N LEU A 236 0.64 -1.64 2.61
CA LEU A 236 0.79 -2.69 1.61
C LEU A 236 1.97 -2.39 0.69
N VAL A 237 2.83 -3.40 0.45
CA VAL A 237 3.87 -3.37 -0.60
C VAL A 237 3.62 -4.59 -1.48
N PHE A 238 3.32 -4.36 -2.74
CA PHE A 238 2.88 -5.48 -3.56
C PHE A 238 3.21 -5.32 -5.05
N VAL A 239 3.16 -6.44 -5.76
CA VAL A 239 3.21 -6.49 -7.22
C VAL A 239 1.91 -7.09 -7.74
N LEU A 240 1.34 -6.49 -8.76
CA LEU A 240 0.19 -7.05 -9.48
C LEU A 240 0.56 -7.35 -10.93
N PRO A 241 -0.02 -8.40 -11.51
CA PRO A 241 0.13 -8.71 -12.93
C PRO A 241 -0.64 -7.73 -13.81
N ASP A 242 -0.40 -7.80 -15.12
CA ASP A 242 -1.12 -7.07 -16.18
C ASP A 242 -0.93 -5.55 -16.16
N LEU A 243 -0.08 -5.01 -15.29
CA LEU A 243 0.31 -3.61 -15.25
C LEU A 243 1.54 -3.34 -16.15
N ALA A 244 1.82 -2.07 -16.49
CA ALA A 244 2.95 -1.72 -17.33
C ALA A 244 4.29 -2.05 -16.65
N ARG A 245 4.43 -1.72 -15.37
CA ARG A 245 5.60 -2.07 -14.57
C ARG A 245 5.42 -3.45 -13.94
N LYS A 246 6.46 -4.31 -14.03
CA LYS A 246 6.39 -5.73 -13.67
C LYS A 246 7.13 -6.08 -12.39
N GLU A 247 7.49 -5.10 -11.58
CA GLU A 247 8.28 -5.32 -10.36
C GLU A 247 7.85 -4.41 -9.22
N SER A 248 7.99 -4.91 -8.00
CA SER A 248 7.96 -4.13 -6.76
C SER A 248 9.21 -4.50 -5.98
N SER A 249 10.21 -3.61 -5.94
CA SER A 249 11.53 -4.00 -5.46
C SER A 249 12.29 -2.87 -4.75
N HIS A 250 13.23 -3.26 -3.85
CA HIS A 250 14.10 -2.33 -3.12
C HIS A 250 13.35 -1.28 -2.29
N ASN A 251 12.13 -1.61 -1.87
CA ASN A 251 11.30 -0.73 -1.06
C ASN A 251 11.68 -0.80 0.42
N LYS A 252 11.35 0.24 1.16
CA LYS A 252 11.66 0.34 2.59
C LYS A 252 10.46 0.85 3.37
N ALA A 253 10.11 0.15 4.46
CA ALA A 253 9.16 0.62 5.46
C ALA A 253 9.91 0.80 6.78
N ILE A 254 10.16 2.04 7.19
CA ILE A 254 11.07 2.36 8.30
C ILE A 254 10.40 3.29 9.31
N ASN A 255 10.48 2.93 10.60
CA ASN A 255 10.01 3.79 11.70
C ASN A 255 8.55 4.26 11.59
N ASN A 256 7.69 3.51 10.91
CA ASN A 256 6.27 3.83 10.84
C ASN A 256 5.55 3.35 12.12
N ARG A 257 4.47 4.02 12.45
CA ARG A 257 3.53 3.59 13.48
C ARG A 257 2.28 3.04 12.79
N ILE A 258 2.02 1.74 12.97
CA ILE A 258 0.95 1.01 12.29
C ILE A 258 0.07 0.38 13.37
N ILE A 259 -1.02 1.07 13.72
CA ILE A 259 -1.72 0.85 14.98
C ILE A 259 -3.22 0.66 14.77
N GLY A 260 -3.78 -0.47 15.25
CA GLY A 260 -5.23 -0.65 15.36
C GLY A 260 -5.96 -0.60 14.01
N ASN A 261 -5.37 -1.10 12.94
CA ASN A 261 -6.01 -1.12 11.62
C ASN A 261 -7.01 -2.28 11.55
N ASN A 262 -8.23 -2.08 12.06
CA ASN A 262 -9.21 -3.12 12.31
C ASN A 262 -10.60 -2.81 11.74
N LEU A 263 -10.76 -1.76 10.92
CA LEU A 263 -12.04 -1.45 10.29
C LEU A 263 -12.50 -2.60 9.39
N GLU A 264 -13.79 -2.83 9.34
CA GLU A 264 -14.37 -3.70 8.32
C GLU A 264 -14.05 -3.13 6.93
N ASN A 265 -13.77 -4.03 5.98
CA ASN A 265 -13.43 -3.61 4.62
C ASN A 265 -14.66 -3.03 3.93
N PHE A 266 -14.58 -1.77 3.52
CA PHE A 266 -15.64 -1.07 2.81
C PHE A 266 -15.24 -0.71 1.37
N GLY A 267 -14.17 -1.33 0.86
CA GLY A 267 -13.73 -1.24 -0.53
C GLY A 267 -14.83 -1.70 -1.49
N LYS A 268 -14.80 -1.19 -2.70
CA LYS A 268 -15.80 -1.52 -3.72
C LYS A 268 -15.83 -3.03 -3.97
N PRO A 269 -16.97 -3.71 -3.82
CA PRO A 269 -17.07 -5.13 -4.07
C PRO A 269 -16.57 -5.51 -5.47
N GLY A 270 -15.69 -6.55 -5.53
CA GLY A 270 -15.08 -7.02 -6.77
C GLY A 270 -13.79 -6.28 -7.18
N SER A 271 -13.38 -5.24 -6.48
CA SER A 271 -12.02 -4.69 -6.62
C SER A 271 -11.01 -5.54 -5.83
N ILE A 272 -9.72 -5.44 -6.20
CA ILE A 272 -8.63 -6.15 -5.49
C ILE A 272 -8.57 -5.71 -4.03
N VAL A 273 -8.73 -4.43 -3.75
CA VAL A 273 -8.69 -3.91 -2.38
C VAL A 273 -9.80 -4.48 -1.49
N SER A 274 -10.95 -4.91 -2.07
CA SER A 274 -12.02 -5.57 -1.31
C SER A 274 -11.60 -6.93 -0.73
N MET A 275 -10.50 -7.50 -1.21
CA MET A 275 -9.92 -8.76 -0.71
C MET A 275 -8.96 -8.56 0.46
N VAL A 276 -8.58 -7.32 0.79
CA VAL A 276 -7.66 -7.02 1.90
C VAL A 276 -8.35 -7.36 3.23
N PRO A 277 -7.79 -8.28 4.02
CA PRO A 277 -8.43 -8.70 5.26
C PRO A 277 -8.26 -7.64 6.35
N PRO A 278 -9.34 -7.35 7.12
CA PRO A 278 -9.25 -6.48 8.27
C PRO A 278 -8.26 -6.95 9.33
N GLY A 279 -7.55 -6.01 9.94
CA GLY A 279 -6.70 -6.30 11.08
C GLY A 279 -5.29 -6.76 10.73
N VAL A 280 -4.82 -6.54 9.51
CA VAL A 280 -3.42 -6.81 9.14
C VAL A 280 -2.65 -5.48 9.14
N GLY A 281 -1.60 -5.40 9.96
CA GLY A 281 -0.78 -4.19 10.03
C GLY A 281 -0.05 -3.90 8.73
N MET A 282 0.64 -4.92 8.19
CA MET A 282 1.39 -4.79 6.93
C MET A 282 1.22 -6.04 6.07
N VAL A 283 1.03 -5.86 4.76
CA VAL A 283 1.02 -6.94 3.76
C VAL A 283 2.17 -6.73 2.77
N LEU A 284 2.97 -7.76 2.58
CA LEU A 284 4.02 -7.85 1.56
C LEU A 284 3.61 -8.96 0.58
N LEU A 285 3.05 -8.60 -0.58
CA LEU A 285 2.53 -9.53 -1.57
C LEU A 285 3.45 -9.56 -2.80
N GLY A 286 4.37 -10.52 -2.83
CA GLY A 286 5.31 -10.74 -3.93
C GLY A 286 6.38 -9.67 -4.17
N PRO A 287 6.72 -8.75 -3.25
CA PRO A 287 7.81 -7.80 -3.49
C PRO A 287 9.17 -8.43 -3.25
N ASP A 288 10.21 -7.84 -3.87
CA ASP A 288 11.58 -8.25 -3.72
C ASP A 288 12.43 -7.21 -3.00
N TYR A 289 13.49 -7.66 -2.30
CA TYR A 289 14.49 -6.79 -1.64
C TYR A 289 13.89 -5.72 -0.73
N THR A 290 12.68 -5.96 -0.17
CA THR A 290 12.02 -5.02 0.72
C THR A 290 12.60 -5.10 2.13
N GLN A 291 12.81 -3.95 2.76
CA GLN A 291 13.28 -3.84 4.14
C GLN A 291 12.19 -3.28 5.04
N VAL A 292 11.88 -3.99 6.12
CA VAL A 292 10.90 -3.58 7.12
C VAL A 292 11.60 -3.52 8.48
N THR A 293 11.82 -2.32 9.01
CA THR A 293 12.59 -2.15 10.23
C THR A 293 12.19 -0.94 11.06
N GLY A 294 12.34 -1.05 12.37
CA GLY A 294 12.08 0.05 13.30
C GLY A 294 10.62 0.44 13.45
N ASN A 295 9.68 -0.28 12.83
CA ASN A 295 8.27 0.07 12.90
C ASN A 295 7.65 -0.34 14.23
N GLU A 296 6.74 0.47 14.76
CA GLU A 296 5.82 0.14 15.83
C GLU A 296 4.53 -0.44 15.22
N ILE A 297 4.32 -1.75 15.34
CA ILE A 297 3.15 -2.44 14.79
C ILE A 297 2.38 -3.08 15.94
N ARG A 298 1.21 -2.58 16.27
CA ARG A 298 0.45 -3.08 17.42
C ARG A 298 -1.05 -2.94 17.27
N ASP A 299 -1.76 -3.69 18.08
CA ASP A 299 -3.23 -3.68 18.16
C ASP A 299 -3.93 -4.02 16.82
N ASN A 300 -3.23 -4.69 15.89
CA ASN A 300 -3.81 -5.19 14.65
C ASN A 300 -4.32 -6.62 14.89
N ARG A 301 -5.62 -6.82 14.83
CA ARG A 301 -6.28 -8.03 15.34
C ARG A 301 -5.92 -9.34 14.62
N SER A 302 -5.52 -9.27 13.33
CA SER A 302 -5.29 -10.45 12.48
C SER A 302 -3.82 -10.84 12.38
N ALA A 303 -2.92 -9.89 12.13
CA ALA A 303 -1.47 -10.09 12.08
C ALA A 303 -0.72 -8.76 12.15
N ALA A 304 0.54 -8.76 12.58
CA ALA A 304 1.41 -7.60 12.42
C ALA A 304 1.91 -7.48 10.98
N ILE A 305 2.49 -8.55 10.43
CA ILE A 305 3.03 -8.60 9.06
C ILE A 305 2.65 -9.92 8.39
N ALA A 306 2.17 -9.85 7.15
CA ALA A 306 2.01 -10.99 6.26
C ALA A 306 2.94 -10.86 5.05
N LEU A 307 3.84 -11.84 4.82
CA LEU A 307 4.71 -11.97 3.65
C LEU A 307 4.23 -13.17 2.84
N VAL A 308 3.64 -12.93 1.68
CA VAL A 308 2.94 -13.97 0.91
C VAL A 308 3.14 -13.82 -0.59
N SER A 309 2.98 -14.92 -1.32
CA SER A 309 3.01 -14.95 -2.79
C SER A 309 1.69 -14.50 -3.40
N LEU A 310 1.72 -14.12 -4.68
CA LEU A 310 0.51 -13.85 -5.45
C LEU A 310 -0.43 -15.06 -5.53
N HIS A 311 0.12 -16.28 -5.49
CA HIS A 311 -0.67 -17.51 -5.46
C HIS A 311 -1.55 -17.67 -4.22
N THR A 312 -1.23 -16.93 -3.13
CA THR A 312 -2.07 -16.89 -1.93
C THR A 312 -3.36 -16.10 -2.18
N LEU A 313 -3.28 -15.04 -2.98
CA LEU A 313 -4.44 -14.20 -3.32
C LEU A 313 -5.17 -14.67 -4.59
N PHE A 314 -4.42 -15.17 -5.58
CA PHE A 314 -4.91 -15.58 -6.90
C PHE A 314 -4.63 -17.08 -7.13
N SER A 315 -5.19 -17.93 -6.26
CA SER A 315 -4.91 -19.37 -6.22
C SER A 315 -5.29 -20.12 -7.51
N ASP A 316 -6.28 -19.64 -8.22
CA ASP A 316 -6.84 -20.21 -9.44
C ASP A 316 -6.23 -19.66 -10.73
N ARG A 317 -5.38 -18.63 -10.63
CA ARG A 317 -4.70 -18.07 -11.80
C ARG A 317 -3.54 -18.96 -12.26
N ALA A 318 -3.57 -19.41 -13.50
CA ALA A 318 -2.57 -20.34 -14.05
C ALA A 318 -1.23 -19.65 -14.41
N THR A 319 -1.24 -18.38 -14.80
CA THR A 319 -0.04 -17.66 -15.27
C THR A 319 -0.01 -16.22 -14.78
N PHE A 320 1.22 -15.74 -14.52
CA PHE A 320 1.49 -14.36 -14.18
C PHE A 320 2.60 -13.83 -15.09
N ASP A 321 2.55 -12.56 -15.42
CA ASP A 321 3.60 -11.85 -16.18
C ASP A 321 4.54 -11.03 -15.27
N VAL A 322 4.53 -11.36 -13.98
CA VAL A 322 5.37 -10.78 -12.91
C VAL A 322 5.96 -11.90 -12.06
N GLY A 323 7.00 -11.58 -11.27
CA GLY A 323 7.46 -12.44 -10.18
C GLY A 323 6.33 -12.63 -9.15
N THR A 324 6.04 -13.88 -8.78
CA THR A 324 4.90 -14.18 -7.90
C THR A 324 5.29 -14.32 -6.44
N GLU A 325 6.55 -14.65 -6.18
CA GLU A 325 7.05 -14.98 -4.85
C GLU A 325 7.88 -13.82 -4.30
N PRO A 326 7.70 -13.45 -3.01
CA PRO A 326 8.52 -12.43 -2.37
C PRO A 326 9.94 -12.95 -2.13
N GLU A 327 10.97 -12.29 -2.63
CA GLU A 327 12.36 -12.74 -2.51
C GLU A 327 13.27 -11.69 -1.87
N ASN A 328 14.29 -12.18 -1.14
CA ASN A 328 15.37 -11.36 -0.57
C ASN A 328 14.87 -10.24 0.37
N ASN A 329 13.71 -10.40 0.99
CA ASN A 329 13.15 -9.42 1.91
C ASN A 329 13.76 -9.56 3.31
N ARG A 330 13.83 -8.46 4.06
CA ARG A 330 14.38 -8.42 5.39
C ARG A 330 13.43 -7.75 6.37
N ILE A 331 12.96 -8.50 7.38
CA ILE A 331 12.09 -8.03 8.45
C ILE A 331 12.87 -8.11 9.75
N TYR A 332 13.20 -6.97 10.35
CA TYR A 332 14.07 -6.94 11.52
C TYR A 332 13.85 -5.73 12.41
N SER A 333 14.10 -5.90 13.71
CA SER A 333 14.08 -4.79 14.69
C SER A 333 12.80 -3.97 14.72
N ASN A 334 11.64 -4.59 14.44
CA ASN A 334 10.33 -3.95 14.62
C ASN A 334 9.83 -4.20 16.06
N MET A 335 8.99 -3.34 16.55
CA MET A 335 8.33 -3.49 17.84
C MET A 335 6.90 -3.98 17.61
N PHE A 336 6.60 -5.21 18.07
CA PHE A 336 5.27 -5.80 18.02
C PHE A 336 4.64 -5.81 19.40
N ALA A 337 3.35 -5.48 19.48
CA ALA A 337 2.59 -5.58 20.71
C ALA A 337 1.10 -5.82 20.42
N HIS A 338 0.53 -6.84 21.07
CA HIS A 338 -0.91 -7.11 21.03
C HIS A 338 -1.47 -7.21 19.61
N ASN A 339 -0.78 -7.95 18.70
CA ASN A 339 -1.30 -8.29 17.39
C ASN A 339 -1.88 -9.70 17.39
N ALA A 340 -2.59 -10.07 16.34
CA ALA A 340 -3.14 -11.41 16.09
C ALA A 340 -4.02 -11.96 17.23
N TYR A 341 -4.63 -11.10 18.03
CA TYR A 341 -5.42 -11.49 19.19
C TYR A 341 -6.83 -11.98 18.86
N ASP A 342 -7.38 -11.59 17.72
CA ASP A 342 -8.70 -12.00 17.21
C ASP A 342 -8.75 -11.88 15.67
N PRO A 343 -8.10 -12.82 14.94
CA PRO A 343 -8.05 -12.75 13.47
C PRO A 343 -9.44 -12.71 12.85
N HIS A 344 -9.63 -11.75 11.96
CA HIS A 344 -10.88 -11.59 11.19
C HIS A 344 -11.18 -12.88 10.37
N PRO A 345 -12.44 -13.27 10.18
CA PRO A 345 -12.79 -14.41 9.35
C PRO A 345 -12.14 -14.40 7.96
N ALA A 346 -12.12 -13.26 7.26
CA ALA A 346 -11.45 -13.13 5.97
C ALA A 346 -9.95 -13.43 6.03
N ALA A 347 -9.25 -13.06 7.13
CA ALA A 347 -7.84 -13.45 7.31
C ALA A 347 -7.69 -14.96 7.55
N LYS A 348 -8.65 -15.59 8.23
CA LYS A 348 -8.67 -17.05 8.47
C LYS A 348 -8.92 -17.86 7.20
N GLU A 349 -9.63 -17.30 6.22
CA GLU A 349 -9.88 -17.95 4.92
C GLU A 349 -8.60 -18.26 4.14
N PHE A 350 -7.52 -17.52 4.39
CA PHE A 350 -6.20 -17.83 3.83
C PHE A 350 -5.51 -19.04 4.51
N GLY A 351 -6.13 -19.65 5.52
CA GLY A 351 -5.63 -20.86 6.19
C GLY A 351 -4.45 -20.64 7.13
N PHE A 352 -4.16 -19.41 7.53
CA PHE A 352 -3.06 -19.13 8.46
C PHE A 352 -3.54 -19.01 9.90
N PRO A 353 -2.79 -19.59 10.86
CA PRO A 353 -3.07 -19.39 12.29
C PRO A 353 -2.72 -17.97 12.73
N ALA A 354 -3.26 -17.56 13.88
CA ALA A 354 -2.94 -16.29 14.50
C ALA A 354 -1.44 -16.19 14.83
N ALA A 355 -0.75 -15.18 14.29
CA ALA A 355 0.66 -14.92 14.57
C ALA A 355 1.01 -13.46 14.25
N ASP A 356 2.05 -12.90 14.90
CA ASP A 356 2.57 -11.59 14.56
C ASP A 356 3.10 -11.57 13.12
N ILE A 357 3.90 -12.59 12.77
CA ILE A 357 4.44 -12.73 11.41
C ILE A 357 3.84 -13.97 10.74
N ILE A 358 3.22 -13.76 9.61
CA ILE A 358 2.74 -14.82 8.71
C ILE A 358 3.64 -14.84 7.48
N TRP A 359 4.28 -15.98 7.20
CA TRP A 359 5.00 -16.24 5.97
C TRP A 359 4.48 -17.51 5.33
N ASP A 360 4.05 -17.43 4.10
CA ASP A 360 3.50 -18.59 3.40
C ASP A 360 4.55 -19.61 2.94
N GLY A 361 5.82 -19.39 3.25
CA GLY A 361 6.94 -20.27 2.90
C GLY A 361 7.44 -20.07 1.46
N SER A 362 6.86 -19.15 0.70
CA SER A 362 7.28 -18.85 -0.68
C SER A 362 8.48 -17.91 -0.73
N GLY A 363 9.13 -17.91 -1.90
CA GLY A 363 10.26 -17.05 -2.20
C GLY A 363 11.58 -17.48 -1.54
N ALA A 364 12.67 -16.94 -2.04
CA ALA A 364 14.02 -17.28 -1.62
C ALA A 364 14.64 -16.15 -0.77
N ASN A 365 15.53 -16.54 0.15
CA ASN A 365 16.41 -15.63 0.91
C ASN A 365 15.66 -14.57 1.76
N ASN A 366 14.42 -14.80 2.15
CA ASN A 366 13.73 -13.94 3.11
C ASN A 366 14.30 -14.16 4.50
N THR A 367 14.59 -13.09 5.25
CA THR A 367 15.12 -13.16 6.61
C THR A 367 14.28 -12.39 7.61
N PHE A 368 14.15 -12.97 8.81
CA PHE A 368 13.29 -12.47 9.88
C PHE A 368 14.09 -12.38 11.19
N ASP A 369 14.88 -11.33 11.33
CA ASP A 369 15.63 -11.08 12.57
C ASP A 369 14.73 -10.35 13.58
N GLN A 370 13.71 -11.06 14.09
CA GLN A 370 12.63 -10.53 14.90
C GLN A 370 12.40 -11.39 16.16
N PRO A 371 13.32 -11.33 17.13
CA PRO A 371 13.21 -12.16 18.35
C PRO A 371 11.96 -11.83 19.15
N GLY A 372 11.30 -12.87 19.65
CA GLY A 372 10.11 -12.76 20.51
C GLY A 372 8.77 -12.60 19.77
N ALA A 373 8.77 -12.44 18.43
CA ALA A 373 7.54 -12.47 17.66
C ALA A 373 6.97 -13.88 17.57
N THR A 374 5.66 -14.00 17.67
CA THR A 374 4.95 -15.22 17.26
C THR A 374 4.94 -15.32 15.73
N SER A 375 5.07 -16.53 15.19
CA SER A 375 5.16 -16.67 13.73
C SER A 375 4.50 -17.93 13.20
N PHE A 376 4.09 -17.84 11.95
CA PHE A 376 3.76 -18.99 11.13
C PHE A 376 4.58 -18.94 9.82
N PRO A 377 5.36 -20.01 9.51
CA PRO A 377 5.60 -21.20 10.33
C PRO A 377 6.29 -20.86 11.66
N PRO A 378 6.27 -21.79 12.65
CA PRO A 378 6.84 -21.54 13.98
C PRO A 378 8.34 -21.22 14.01
N THR A 379 9.05 -21.53 12.94
CA THR A 379 10.46 -21.20 12.73
C THR A 379 10.59 -20.36 11.47
N LEU A 380 11.16 -19.19 11.61
CA LEU A 380 11.47 -18.32 10.46
C LEU A 380 12.99 -18.30 10.26
N PRO A 381 13.47 -18.28 8.99
CA PRO A 381 14.88 -18.08 8.69
C PRO A 381 15.34 -16.69 9.16
N ASP A 382 16.46 -16.64 9.86
CA ASP A 382 17.11 -15.37 10.20
C ASP A 382 18.44 -15.19 9.45
N SER A 383 19.12 -14.07 9.66
CA SER A 383 20.38 -13.73 8.98
C SER A 383 21.54 -14.70 9.29
N THR A 384 21.40 -15.61 10.25
CA THR A 384 22.40 -16.64 10.58
C THR A 384 22.28 -17.89 9.71
N TRP A 385 21.15 -18.07 9.03
CA TRP A 385 20.96 -19.22 8.16
C TRP A 385 21.77 -19.09 6.87
N SER A 386 22.33 -20.20 6.40
CA SER A 386 22.92 -20.20 5.07
C SER A 386 21.85 -20.14 3.97
N PRO A 387 22.13 -19.54 2.81
CA PRO A 387 21.18 -19.53 1.69
C PRO A 387 20.69 -20.93 1.29
N LEU A 388 21.57 -21.93 1.40
CA LEU A 388 21.20 -23.33 1.13
C LEU A 388 20.15 -23.85 2.11
N ALA A 389 20.29 -23.54 3.40
CA ALA A 389 19.36 -23.95 4.43
C ALA A 389 18.00 -23.25 4.27
N MET A 390 18.00 -21.95 3.99
CA MET A 390 16.79 -21.18 3.71
C MET A 390 16.02 -21.73 2.51
N ASN A 391 16.69 -21.98 1.41
CA ASN A 391 16.06 -22.53 0.20
C ASN A 391 15.54 -23.95 0.41
N ALA A 392 16.28 -24.79 1.16
CA ALA A 392 15.79 -26.14 1.48
C ALA A 392 14.54 -26.10 2.36
N TYR A 393 14.51 -25.21 3.35
CA TYR A 393 13.36 -25.02 4.22
C TYR A 393 12.14 -24.47 3.48
N GLY A 394 12.30 -23.45 2.65
CA GLY A 394 11.22 -22.91 1.81
C GLY A 394 10.61 -23.97 0.88
N LYS A 395 11.46 -24.79 0.24
CA LYS A 395 10.99 -25.93 -0.58
C LYS A 395 10.19 -26.95 0.24
N LEU A 396 10.63 -27.25 1.46
CA LEU A 396 9.91 -28.15 2.36
C LEU A 396 8.52 -27.59 2.71
N LEU A 397 8.44 -26.31 3.06
CA LEU A 397 7.17 -25.63 3.34
C LEU A 397 6.25 -25.62 2.13
N GLY A 398 6.77 -25.34 0.94
CA GLY A 398 6.01 -25.38 -0.30
C GLY A 398 5.46 -26.77 -0.64
N ILE A 399 6.17 -27.85 -0.25
CA ILE A 399 5.65 -29.21 -0.37
C ILE A 399 4.54 -29.45 0.64
N LEU A 400 4.75 -29.10 1.91
CA LEU A 400 3.77 -29.28 2.97
C LEU A 400 2.47 -28.52 2.70
N ARG A 401 2.55 -27.32 2.14
CA ARG A 401 1.39 -26.50 1.77
C ARG A 401 0.46 -27.18 0.74
N LYS A 402 0.99 -28.06 -0.14
CA LYS A 402 0.16 -28.81 -1.10
C LYS A 402 -0.69 -29.88 -0.44
N PHE A 403 -0.44 -30.19 0.82
CA PHE A 403 -1.18 -31.19 1.59
C PHE A 403 -2.00 -30.56 2.73
N LEU A 404 -1.92 -29.26 2.92
CA LEU A 404 -2.77 -28.46 3.79
C LEU A 404 -3.87 -27.77 3.00
#